data_72736b21b296c9eb126e746c7702401c
#
_entry.id   72736b21b296c9eb126e746c7702401c
#
_cell.length_a   1.000
_cell.length_b   1.000
_cell.length_c   1.000
_cell.angle_alpha   90.00
_cell.angle_beta   90.00
_cell.angle_gamma   90.00
#
_symmetry.space_group_name_H-M   'P 1'
#
loop_
_entity.id
_entity.type
_entity.pdbx_description
1 polymer ?
#
loop_
_entity_poly.entity_id
_entity_poly.type
_entity_poly.pdbx_seq_one_letter_code
_entity_poly.pdbx_strand_id
1 'polypeptide(L)'
;MKFMNRILLLLILCLCCTHARAQYVTNLTLLKNQFLTGEPVVAVVTIINRSGADVIVGGHGSREWLQFEITENGGRRLSPIVIGSEEPLTMKAGGTTKHTVELSGGYSTADLGTFSMVANVLHPISGQFYQSNKARLNITDSKPNMFDQPYGVPEGFPNAGRARRYQVILFRELDDLQLYCRITDDRSGAYIATFLLGPAMMAVQPQISIDISNKLHVLFLAQPHVFCHVVVKPDGKVQQRNYYRDPEGDRPSLVMTNGGAKVIGGEAFDPGAPPPKKKTLRKASERPKDTSVVPKKK
;
A
#
# COMPACT_ATOMS: atom_id res chain seq x y z
N MET A 1 -13.31 -49.50 47.43
CA MET A 1 -14.27 -48.81 46.55
C MET A 1 -14.10 -47.25 46.54
N LYS A 2 -14.00 -46.53 47.65
CA LYS A 2 -13.89 -45.06 47.64
C LYS A 2 -12.59 -44.53 47.02
N PHE A 3 -11.48 -45.24 47.09
CA PHE A 3 -10.15 -44.85 46.54
C PHE A 3 -10.14 -45.02 45.01
N MET A 4 -10.72 -46.07 44.50
CA MET A 4 -10.82 -46.38 43.07
C MET A 4 -11.70 -45.37 42.32
N ASN A 5 -12.79 -44.91 42.95
CA ASN A 5 -13.65 -43.86 42.39
C ASN A 5 -12.93 -42.48 42.32
N ARG A 6 -12.05 -42.17 43.27
CA ARG A 6 -11.28 -40.92 43.25
C ARG A 6 -10.24 -40.91 42.12
N ILE A 7 -9.58 -42.06 41.87
CA ILE A 7 -8.63 -42.21 40.78
C ILE A 7 -9.34 -42.12 39.43
N LEU A 8 -10.52 -42.75 39.30
CA LEU A 8 -11.32 -42.69 38.08
C LEU A 8 -11.81 -41.26 37.80
N LEU A 9 -12.19 -40.51 38.82
CA LEU A 9 -12.65 -39.11 38.72
C LEU A 9 -11.46 -38.20 38.29
N LEU A 10 -10.25 -38.41 38.82
CA LEU A 10 -9.04 -37.70 38.44
C LEU A 10 -8.64 -38.00 37.01
N LEU A 11 -8.78 -39.23 36.56
CA LEU A 11 -8.48 -39.61 35.17
C LEU A 11 -9.46 -38.98 34.19
N ILE A 12 -10.75 -38.95 34.51
CA ILE A 12 -11.77 -38.27 33.70
C ILE A 12 -11.52 -36.75 33.66
N LEU A 13 -11.13 -36.13 34.76
CA LEU A 13 -10.80 -34.70 34.83
C LEU A 13 -9.55 -34.36 33.97
N CYS A 14 -8.53 -35.21 33.97
CA CYS A 14 -7.36 -35.06 33.11
C CYS A 14 -7.69 -35.24 31.63
N LEU A 15 -8.59 -36.16 31.25
CA LEU A 15 -9.03 -36.30 29.86
C LEU A 15 -9.81 -35.09 29.35
N CYS A 16 -10.57 -34.38 30.19
CA CYS A 16 -11.31 -33.17 29.82
C CYS A 16 -10.43 -31.95 29.57
N CYS A 17 -9.21 -31.90 30.13
CA CYS A 17 -8.29 -30.76 30.00
C CYS A 17 -7.53 -30.72 28.67
N THR A 18 -7.59 -31.72 27.82
CA THR A 18 -6.76 -31.82 26.61
C THR A 18 -7.30 -31.12 25.37
N HIS A 19 -8.49 -30.53 25.42
CA HIS A 19 -9.17 -30.00 24.22
C HIS A 19 -9.21 -28.49 24.07
N ALA A 20 -8.59 -27.72 24.94
CA ALA A 20 -8.58 -26.25 24.87
C ALA A 20 -7.35 -25.74 24.06
N ARG A 21 -7.08 -26.30 22.89
CA ARG A 21 -6.08 -25.72 21.98
C ARG A 21 -6.78 -24.67 21.11
N ALA A 22 -6.25 -23.46 21.10
CA ALA A 22 -6.69 -22.46 20.14
C ALA A 22 -6.54 -23.04 18.74
N GLN A 23 -7.65 -23.15 18.00
CA GLN A 23 -7.68 -23.71 16.65
C GLN A 23 -7.04 -22.75 15.64
N TYR A 24 -7.12 -21.43 15.90
CA TYR A 24 -6.43 -20.42 15.12
C TYR A 24 -5.54 -19.55 16.02
N VAL A 25 -4.40 -19.14 15.48
CA VAL A 25 -3.62 -18.03 15.99
C VAL A 25 -3.68 -16.93 14.94
N THR A 26 -4.24 -15.79 15.33
CA THR A 26 -4.48 -14.67 14.41
C THR A 26 -3.60 -13.48 14.79
N ASN A 27 -3.04 -12.83 13.79
CA ASN A 27 -2.25 -11.61 13.94
C ASN A 27 -2.69 -10.57 12.93
N LEU A 28 -2.86 -9.33 13.38
CA LEU A 28 -3.22 -8.18 12.56
C LEU A 28 -2.03 -7.23 12.45
N THR A 29 -1.66 -6.88 11.23
CA THR A 29 -0.67 -5.84 10.93
C THR A 29 -1.27 -4.84 9.95
N LEU A 30 -0.93 -3.56 10.13
CA LEU A 30 -1.23 -2.51 9.17
C LEU A 30 0.04 -2.22 8.37
N LEU A 31 -0.09 -1.80 7.11
CA LEU A 31 1.07 -1.41 6.29
C LEU A 31 1.80 -0.22 6.90
N LYS A 32 1.08 0.67 7.59
CA LYS A 32 1.61 1.80 8.35
C LYS A 32 0.67 2.17 9.49
N ASN A 33 1.09 3.06 10.38
CA ASN A 33 0.29 3.47 11.54
C ASN A 33 -0.32 4.87 11.42
N GLN A 34 0.12 5.66 10.43
CA GLN A 34 -0.36 7.02 10.21
C GLN A 34 -0.91 7.14 8.78
N PHE A 35 -2.13 7.64 8.67
CA PHE A 35 -2.85 7.78 7.40
C PHE A 35 -3.35 9.21 7.24
N LEU A 36 -3.42 9.68 6.01
CA LEU A 36 -4.14 10.89 5.66
C LEU A 36 -5.63 10.58 5.47
N THR A 37 -6.47 11.58 5.73
CA THR A 37 -7.90 11.49 5.41
C THR A 37 -8.13 11.09 3.96
N GLY A 38 -9.05 10.15 3.74
CA GLY A 38 -9.35 9.60 2.42
C GLY A 38 -8.32 8.59 1.89
N GLU A 39 -7.26 8.30 2.63
CA GLU A 39 -6.28 7.28 2.27
C GLU A 39 -6.80 5.87 2.61
N PRO A 40 -6.60 4.88 1.71
CA PRO A 40 -6.98 3.51 1.99
C PRO A 40 -6.21 2.91 3.16
N VAL A 41 -6.94 2.37 4.14
CA VAL A 41 -6.34 1.60 5.24
C VAL A 41 -6.25 0.14 4.83
N VAL A 42 -5.03 -0.34 4.62
CA VAL A 42 -4.78 -1.72 4.23
C VAL A 42 -4.29 -2.51 5.44
N ALA A 43 -5.01 -3.60 5.76
CA ALA A 43 -4.71 -4.51 6.84
C ALA A 43 -4.28 -5.88 6.30
N VAL A 44 -3.33 -6.52 6.96
CA VAL A 44 -2.91 -7.89 6.69
C VAL A 44 -3.24 -8.75 7.90
N VAL A 45 -4.16 -9.70 7.71
CA VAL A 45 -4.52 -10.69 8.72
C VAL A 45 -3.73 -11.97 8.44
N THR A 46 -2.87 -12.35 9.38
CA THR A 46 -2.12 -13.61 9.33
C THR A 46 -2.81 -14.62 10.23
N ILE A 47 -3.16 -15.78 9.68
CA ILE A 47 -3.89 -16.85 10.38
C ILE A 47 -3.05 -18.11 10.34
N ILE A 48 -2.77 -18.71 11.49
CA ILE A 48 -2.13 -20.02 11.62
C ILE A 48 -3.23 -21.02 12.00
N ASN A 49 -3.50 -21.96 11.12
CA ASN A 49 -4.51 -23.01 11.37
C ASN A 49 -3.89 -24.14 12.19
N ARG A 50 -4.28 -24.26 13.45
CA ARG A 50 -3.88 -25.33 14.39
C ARG A 50 -4.98 -26.36 14.65
N SER A 51 -6.05 -26.35 13.85
CA SER A 51 -7.21 -27.25 14.08
C SER A 51 -6.90 -28.72 13.74
N GLY A 52 -5.78 -29.00 13.06
CA GLY A 52 -5.41 -30.35 12.63
C GLY A 52 -6.08 -30.80 11.32
N ALA A 53 -6.95 -29.99 10.74
CA ALA A 53 -7.61 -30.23 9.46
C ALA A 53 -7.53 -29.02 8.54
N ASP A 54 -7.61 -29.24 7.23
CA ASP A 54 -7.78 -28.17 6.25
C ASP A 54 -9.14 -27.51 6.46
N VAL A 55 -9.16 -26.18 6.38
CA VAL A 55 -10.39 -25.39 6.58
C VAL A 55 -10.57 -24.45 5.39
N ILE A 56 -11.80 -24.35 4.88
CA ILE A 56 -12.16 -23.44 3.80
C ILE A 56 -13.14 -22.40 4.39
N VAL A 57 -12.82 -21.12 4.14
CA VAL A 57 -13.68 -19.97 4.50
C VAL A 57 -13.95 -19.13 3.24
N GLY A 58 -15.03 -18.37 3.22
CA GLY A 58 -15.43 -17.63 2.02
C GLY A 58 -16.11 -18.52 0.97
N GLY A 59 -16.36 -17.97 -0.22
CA GLY A 59 -17.14 -18.59 -1.29
C GLY A 59 -18.62 -18.21 -1.23
N HIS A 60 -19.35 -18.45 -2.32
CA HIS A 60 -20.76 -18.10 -2.45
C HIS A 60 -21.61 -18.76 -1.34
N GLY A 61 -22.40 -17.93 -0.62
CA GLY A 61 -23.29 -18.40 0.45
C GLY A 61 -22.58 -18.79 1.74
N SER A 62 -21.27 -18.57 1.87
CA SER A 62 -20.55 -18.80 3.12
C SER A 62 -20.88 -17.72 4.15
N ARG A 63 -20.72 -18.09 5.44
CA ARG A 63 -20.82 -17.11 6.53
C ARG A 63 -19.67 -16.10 6.43
N GLU A 64 -19.99 -14.89 6.85
CA GLU A 64 -18.98 -13.85 7.08
C GLU A 64 -17.94 -14.37 8.08
N TRP A 65 -16.71 -14.51 7.63
CA TRP A 65 -15.67 -15.19 8.40
C TRP A 65 -14.62 -14.25 8.99
N LEU A 66 -14.58 -12.99 8.50
CA LEU A 66 -13.62 -11.98 8.94
C LEU A 66 -14.35 -10.69 9.28
N GLN A 67 -14.18 -10.23 10.50
CA GLN A 67 -14.77 -8.99 11.01
C GLN A 67 -13.67 -8.13 11.64
N PHE A 68 -13.78 -6.82 11.46
CA PHE A 68 -12.90 -5.87 12.13
C PHE A 68 -13.71 -5.03 13.11
N GLU A 69 -13.29 -5.06 14.35
CA GLU A 69 -13.81 -4.15 15.38
C GLU A 69 -12.86 -3.00 15.56
N ILE A 70 -13.38 -1.77 15.45
CA ILE A 70 -12.61 -0.55 15.61
C ILE A 70 -13.16 0.27 16.74
N THR A 71 -12.24 0.76 17.55
CA THR A 71 -12.54 1.60 18.69
C THR A 71 -11.70 2.87 18.60
N GLU A 72 -12.37 4.01 18.69
CA GLU A 72 -11.72 5.31 18.82
C GLU A 72 -11.04 5.43 20.19
N ASN A 73 -10.02 6.26 20.30
CA ASN A 73 -9.28 6.46 21.55
C ASN A 73 -10.16 6.97 22.72
N GLY A 74 -11.31 7.55 22.46
CA GLY A 74 -12.33 7.92 23.45
C GLY A 74 -13.24 6.78 23.89
N GLY A 75 -13.03 5.54 23.40
CA GLY A 75 -13.84 4.36 23.73
C GLY A 75 -15.09 4.16 22.87
N ARG A 76 -15.37 5.08 21.93
CA ARG A 76 -16.49 4.92 20.98
C ARG A 76 -16.15 3.77 20.02
N ARG A 77 -17.03 2.75 19.99
CA ARG A 77 -16.95 1.68 19.00
C ARG A 77 -17.60 2.13 17.70
N LEU A 78 -16.93 1.89 16.60
CA LEU A 78 -17.50 2.07 15.26
C LEU A 78 -18.25 0.79 14.86
N SER A 79 -19.13 0.89 13.86
CA SER A 79 -19.78 -0.30 13.30
C SER A 79 -18.72 -1.28 12.79
N PRO A 80 -18.84 -2.58 13.09
CA PRO A 80 -17.88 -3.56 12.60
C PRO A 80 -17.86 -3.57 11.07
N ILE A 81 -16.66 -3.69 10.48
CA ILE A 81 -16.54 -4.04 9.08
C ILE A 81 -16.54 -5.54 8.95
N VAL A 82 -17.44 -6.02 8.14
CA VAL A 82 -17.56 -7.43 7.81
C VAL A 82 -17.07 -7.65 6.39
N ILE A 83 -16.13 -8.55 6.24
CA ILE A 83 -15.56 -8.93 4.96
C ILE A 83 -16.11 -10.31 4.58
N GLY A 84 -16.95 -10.32 3.55
CA GLY A 84 -17.28 -11.52 2.81
C GLY A 84 -16.27 -11.68 1.68
N SER A 85 -15.81 -12.88 1.40
CA SER A 85 -15.03 -13.18 0.21
C SER A 85 -15.88 -14.04 -0.71
N GLU A 86 -16.05 -13.61 -1.97
CA GLU A 86 -16.69 -14.43 -3.00
C GLU A 86 -15.80 -15.62 -3.39
N GLU A 87 -14.48 -15.47 -3.23
CA GLU A 87 -13.51 -16.53 -3.49
C GLU A 87 -13.23 -17.34 -2.22
N PRO A 88 -13.23 -18.69 -2.31
CA PRO A 88 -12.91 -19.54 -1.17
C PRO A 88 -11.42 -19.44 -0.83
N LEU A 89 -11.13 -19.23 0.46
CA LEU A 89 -9.78 -19.22 1.02
C LEU A 89 -9.53 -20.51 1.77
N THR A 90 -8.57 -21.32 1.27
CA THR A 90 -8.17 -22.57 1.92
C THR A 90 -7.02 -22.35 2.90
N MET A 91 -7.25 -22.72 4.16
CA MET A 91 -6.25 -22.69 5.22
C MET A 91 -5.82 -24.12 5.55
N LYS A 92 -4.61 -24.52 5.13
CA LYS A 92 -4.06 -25.85 5.35
C LYS A 92 -3.82 -26.11 6.83
N ALA A 93 -3.99 -27.40 7.23
CA ALA A 93 -3.66 -27.85 8.58
C ALA A 93 -2.20 -27.53 8.94
N GLY A 94 -1.95 -26.88 10.05
CA GLY A 94 -0.62 -26.40 10.47
C GLY A 94 -0.05 -25.27 9.64
N GLY A 95 -0.76 -24.84 8.58
CA GLY A 95 -0.31 -23.81 7.65
C GLY A 95 -0.54 -22.37 8.15
N THR A 96 0.17 -21.45 7.52
CA THR A 96 0.00 -20.01 7.72
C THR A 96 -0.56 -19.38 6.45
N THR A 97 -1.67 -18.66 6.59
CA THR A 97 -2.33 -17.94 5.50
C THR A 97 -2.30 -16.44 5.81
N LYS A 98 -1.99 -15.62 4.81
CA LYS A 98 -2.08 -14.15 4.89
C LYS A 98 -3.22 -13.67 4.00
N HIS A 99 -4.08 -12.85 4.55
CA HIS A 99 -5.17 -12.22 3.82
C HIS A 99 -5.06 -10.71 3.94
N THR A 100 -4.95 -10.03 2.78
CA THR A 100 -4.84 -8.58 2.71
C THR A 100 -6.20 -7.98 2.41
N VAL A 101 -6.61 -6.99 3.19
CA VAL A 101 -7.92 -6.36 3.10
C VAL A 101 -7.76 -4.85 3.08
N GLU A 102 -8.44 -4.20 2.14
CA GLU A 102 -8.62 -2.75 2.15
C GLU A 102 -9.91 -2.41 2.91
N LEU A 103 -9.78 -1.62 3.96
CA LEU A 103 -10.88 -1.32 4.90
C LEU A 103 -11.65 -0.04 4.55
N SER A 104 -11.17 0.75 3.61
CA SER A 104 -11.70 2.08 3.28
C SER A 104 -13.16 2.09 2.82
N GLY A 105 -13.64 1.00 2.23
CA GLY A 105 -15.04 0.88 1.78
C GLY A 105 -16.07 0.84 2.91
N GLY A 106 -15.66 0.54 4.14
CA GLY A 106 -16.53 0.40 5.31
C GLY A 106 -16.37 1.50 6.36
N TYR A 107 -15.40 2.41 6.19
CA TYR A 107 -15.19 3.57 7.09
C TYR A 107 -15.32 4.87 6.34
N SER A 108 -15.90 5.85 7.01
CA SER A 108 -15.55 7.24 6.72
C SER A 108 -14.10 7.46 7.17
N THR A 109 -13.12 7.26 6.26
CA THR A 109 -11.74 7.69 6.49
C THR A 109 -11.62 9.23 6.61
N ALA A 110 -12.77 9.91 6.69
CA ALA A 110 -12.88 11.33 7.02
C ALA A 110 -12.83 11.60 8.53
N ASP A 111 -13.06 10.58 9.37
CA ASP A 111 -12.99 10.75 10.82
C ASP A 111 -11.52 10.86 11.25
N LEU A 112 -11.18 12.02 11.80
CA LEU A 112 -9.84 12.28 12.35
C LEU A 112 -9.71 11.64 13.73
N GLY A 113 -8.54 11.10 14.03
CA GLY A 113 -8.26 10.61 15.37
C GLY A 113 -7.39 9.37 15.43
N THR A 114 -7.20 8.90 16.64
CA THR A 114 -6.47 7.66 16.91
C THR A 114 -7.46 6.53 17.16
N PHE A 115 -7.27 5.45 16.46
CA PHE A 115 -8.13 4.27 16.53
C PHE A 115 -7.31 3.04 16.90
N SER A 116 -7.97 2.07 17.50
CA SER A 116 -7.46 0.73 17.70
C SER A 116 -8.36 -0.27 17.01
N MET A 117 -7.77 -1.28 16.40
CA MET A 117 -8.44 -2.27 15.58
C MET A 117 -8.05 -3.68 16.02
N VAL A 118 -9.01 -4.61 15.99
CA VAL A 118 -8.78 -6.05 16.12
C VAL A 118 -9.53 -6.77 15.00
N ALA A 119 -8.94 -7.85 14.51
CA ALA A 119 -9.59 -8.75 13.56
C ALA A 119 -10.13 -9.98 14.29
N ASN A 120 -11.38 -10.33 14.03
CA ASN A 120 -12.05 -11.53 14.52
C ASN A 120 -12.25 -12.51 13.36
N VAL A 121 -11.64 -13.67 13.45
CA VAL A 121 -11.66 -14.71 12.40
C VAL A 121 -12.56 -15.87 12.88
N LEU A 122 -13.61 -16.16 12.13
CA LEU A 122 -14.53 -17.25 12.41
C LEU A 122 -13.92 -18.59 11.99
N HIS A 123 -13.91 -19.57 12.90
CA HIS A 123 -13.65 -20.95 12.54
C HIS A 123 -14.95 -21.64 12.14
N PRO A 124 -15.15 -22.04 10.87
CA PRO A 124 -16.46 -22.42 10.35
C PRO A 124 -17.03 -23.71 10.97
N ILE A 125 -16.17 -24.62 11.44
CA ILE A 125 -16.60 -25.89 12.04
C ILE A 125 -17.02 -25.70 13.49
N SER A 126 -16.25 -24.92 14.29
CA SER A 126 -16.58 -24.71 15.71
C SER A 126 -17.53 -23.53 15.94
N GLY A 127 -17.70 -22.64 14.95
CA GLY A 127 -18.48 -21.42 15.09
C GLY A 127 -17.87 -20.38 16.04
N GLN A 128 -16.62 -20.56 16.46
CA GLN A 128 -15.93 -19.64 17.37
C GLN A 128 -15.13 -18.59 16.61
N PHE A 129 -15.09 -17.37 17.14
CA PHE A 129 -14.22 -16.30 16.66
C PHE A 129 -12.89 -16.29 17.42
N TYR A 130 -11.81 -16.13 16.66
CA TYR A 130 -10.46 -15.98 17.17
C TYR A 130 -9.98 -14.56 16.92
N GLN A 131 -9.70 -13.85 18.01
CA GLN A 131 -9.31 -12.45 17.97
C GLN A 131 -7.79 -12.29 17.76
N SER A 132 -7.42 -11.32 16.94
CA SER A 132 -6.02 -10.93 16.75
C SER A 132 -5.47 -10.07 17.90
N ASN A 133 -4.18 -9.74 17.83
CA ASN A 133 -3.62 -8.61 18.57
C ASN A 133 -4.33 -7.31 18.15
N LYS A 134 -4.20 -6.29 19.01
CA LYS A 134 -4.67 -4.94 18.76
C LYS A 134 -3.65 -4.18 17.91
N ALA A 135 -4.06 -3.68 16.74
CA ALA A 135 -3.31 -2.73 15.93
C ALA A 135 -3.80 -1.30 16.19
N ARG A 136 -2.90 -0.33 16.14
CA ARG A 136 -3.24 1.10 16.31
C ARG A 136 -3.01 1.83 15.00
N LEU A 137 -3.90 2.78 14.69
CA LEU A 137 -3.76 3.68 13.55
C LEU A 137 -4.18 5.11 13.95
N ASN A 138 -3.58 6.06 13.29
CA ASN A 138 -3.91 7.48 13.43
C ASN A 138 -4.29 8.04 12.07
N ILE A 139 -5.48 8.64 11.98
CA ILE A 139 -5.94 9.35 10.78
C ILE A 139 -5.82 10.83 11.06
N THR A 140 -5.04 11.51 10.24
CA THR A 140 -4.80 12.95 10.35
C THR A 140 -5.14 13.64 9.04
N ASP A 141 -5.48 14.91 9.11
CA ASP A 141 -5.62 15.73 7.92
C ASP A 141 -4.37 16.57 7.68
N SER A 142 -4.13 16.89 6.43
CA SER A 142 -3.13 17.86 6.02
C SER A 142 -3.69 18.72 4.90
N LYS A 143 -3.51 20.02 5.03
CA LYS A 143 -3.89 20.95 3.97
C LYS A 143 -2.98 20.77 2.76
N PRO A 144 -3.49 20.97 1.52
CA PRO A 144 -2.64 21.01 0.35
C PRO A 144 -1.62 22.15 0.48
N ASN A 145 -0.36 21.83 0.34
CA ASN A 145 0.76 22.77 0.53
C ASN A 145 1.71 22.86 -0.67
N MET A 146 1.51 22.00 -1.68
CA MET A 146 2.31 21.97 -2.89
C MET A 146 1.51 22.35 -4.14
N PHE A 147 0.24 21.94 -4.23
CA PHE A 147 -0.61 22.19 -5.37
C PHE A 147 -2.09 22.04 -5.00
N ASP A 148 -2.95 22.91 -5.50
CA ASP A 148 -4.40 22.83 -5.32
C ASP A 148 -5.09 23.52 -6.49
N GLN A 149 -5.62 22.73 -7.46
CA GLN A 149 -6.30 23.27 -8.63
C GLN A 149 -7.53 22.46 -9.02
N PRO A 150 -8.63 23.13 -9.44
CA PRO A 150 -9.80 22.47 -9.99
C PRO A 150 -9.53 21.96 -11.41
N TYR A 151 -10.24 20.92 -11.79
CA TYR A 151 -10.30 20.40 -13.14
C TYR A 151 -11.68 19.80 -13.46
N GLY A 152 -12.06 19.74 -14.73
CA GLY A 152 -13.24 19.04 -15.20
C GLY A 152 -12.94 17.56 -15.48
N VAL A 153 -13.85 16.66 -15.13
CA VAL A 153 -13.76 15.26 -15.53
C VAL A 153 -14.15 15.14 -17.01
N PRO A 154 -13.23 14.71 -17.91
CA PRO A 154 -13.51 14.60 -19.33
C PRO A 154 -14.59 13.54 -19.67
N GLU A 155 -15.16 13.65 -20.86
CA GLU A 155 -15.99 12.57 -21.40
C GLU A 155 -15.22 11.24 -21.50
N GLY A 156 -15.93 10.13 -21.31
CA GLY A 156 -15.33 8.78 -21.27
C GLY A 156 -14.83 8.34 -19.89
N PHE A 157 -14.81 9.22 -18.89
CA PHE A 157 -14.53 8.86 -17.50
C PHE A 157 -15.80 8.79 -16.65
N PRO A 158 -15.82 7.96 -15.57
CA PRO A 158 -16.90 7.97 -14.61
C PRO A 158 -17.10 9.37 -14.01
N ASN A 159 -18.37 9.83 -13.95
CA ASN A 159 -18.75 11.16 -13.52
C ASN A 159 -18.23 12.30 -14.43
N ALA A 160 -18.19 12.09 -15.75
CA ALA A 160 -17.89 13.14 -16.74
C ALA A 160 -18.72 14.42 -16.49
N GLY A 161 -18.11 15.57 -16.74
CA GLY A 161 -18.70 16.89 -16.52
C GLY A 161 -18.71 17.38 -15.06
N ARG A 162 -18.32 16.56 -14.06
CA ARG A 162 -18.15 17.03 -12.68
C ARG A 162 -16.84 17.77 -12.51
N ALA A 163 -16.85 18.80 -11.68
CA ALA A 163 -15.65 19.49 -11.24
C ALA A 163 -15.02 18.75 -10.05
N ARG A 164 -13.72 18.54 -10.11
CA ARG A 164 -12.89 17.96 -9.07
C ARG A 164 -11.68 18.85 -8.80
N ARG A 165 -10.96 18.58 -7.73
CA ARG A 165 -9.71 19.27 -7.41
C ARG A 165 -8.59 18.25 -7.29
N TYR A 166 -7.44 18.54 -7.92
CA TYR A 166 -6.19 17.89 -7.60
C TYR A 166 -5.49 18.66 -6.50
N GLN A 167 -5.08 17.95 -5.49
CA GLN A 167 -4.29 18.46 -4.37
C GLN A 167 -3.02 17.63 -4.25
N VAL A 168 -1.86 18.27 -4.16
CA VAL A 168 -0.59 17.61 -3.84
C VAL A 168 -0.16 18.08 -2.46
N ILE A 169 0.13 17.13 -1.60
CA ILE A 169 0.40 17.32 -0.19
C ILE A 169 1.78 16.77 0.12
N LEU A 170 2.66 17.61 0.63
CA LEU A 170 3.89 17.16 1.26
C LEU A 170 3.60 16.92 2.73
N PHE A 171 3.74 15.68 3.15
CA PHE A 171 3.42 15.23 4.49
C PHE A 171 4.64 14.57 5.13
N ARG A 172 4.89 14.86 6.41
CA ARG A 172 5.94 14.22 7.19
C ARG A 172 5.35 12.99 7.88
N GLU A 173 5.81 11.83 7.46
CA GLU A 173 5.47 10.55 8.06
C GLU A 173 6.67 10.06 8.87
N LEU A 174 6.60 10.15 10.19
CA LEU A 174 7.75 9.97 11.09
C LEU A 174 8.89 10.92 10.71
N ASP A 175 10.01 10.38 10.23
CA ASP A 175 11.19 11.15 9.84
C ASP A 175 11.26 11.43 8.33
N ASP A 176 10.41 10.78 7.54
CA ASP A 176 10.42 10.86 6.08
C ASP A 176 9.37 11.85 5.56
N LEU A 177 9.76 12.59 4.52
CA LEU A 177 8.83 13.41 3.76
C LEU A 177 8.23 12.57 2.64
N GLN A 178 6.91 12.56 2.58
CA GLN A 178 6.12 11.82 1.61
C GLN A 178 5.25 12.76 0.79
N LEU A 179 5.17 12.52 -0.50
CA LEU A 179 4.28 13.25 -1.39
C LEU A 179 3.01 12.45 -1.62
N TYR A 180 1.86 13.10 -1.42
CA TYR A 180 0.54 12.51 -1.64
C TYR A 180 -0.22 13.25 -2.71
N CYS A 181 -1.06 12.53 -3.44
CA CYS A 181 -2.12 13.11 -4.25
C CYS A 181 -3.45 12.87 -3.56
N ARG A 182 -4.25 13.92 -3.47
CA ARG A 182 -5.64 13.87 -3.02
C ARG A 182 -6.52 14.43 -4.12
N ILE A 183 -7.65 13.77 -4.34
CA ILE A 183 -8.70 14.23 -5.24
C ILE A 183 -9.96 14.42 -4.44
N THR A 184 -10.55 15.60 -4.56
CA THR A 184 -11.81 15.95 -3.92
C THR A 184 -12.86 16.38 -4.96
N ASP A 185 -14.12 16.21 -4.63
CA ASP A 185 -15.20 16.86 -5.35
C ASP A 185 -15.14 18.37 -5.09
N ASP A 186 -15.10 19.19 -6.13
CA ASP A 186 -14.87 20.64 -5.99
C ASP A 186 -16.04 21.36 -5.30
N ARG A 187 -17.26 20.83 -5.40
CA ARG A 187 -18.46 21.42 -4.81
C ARG A 187 -18.65 21.03 -3.35
N SER A 188 -18.54 19.75 -3.05
CA SER A 188 -18.82 19.20 -1.71
C SER A 188 -17.58 19.10 -0.83
N GLY A 189 -16.37 19.15 -1.40
CA GLY A 189 -15.13 18.85 -0.70
C GLY A 189 -14.95 17.38 -0.32
N ALA A 190 -15.86 16.50 -0.75
CA ALA A 190 -15.80 15.08 -0.41
C ALA A 190 -14.53 14.44 -1.00
N TYR A 191 -13.88 13.61 -0.20
CA TYR A 191 -12.69 12.86 -0.62
C TYR A 191 -13.09 11.78 -1.64
N ILE A 192 -12.44 11.79 -2.80
CA ILE A 192 -12.63 10.79 -3.86
C ILE A 192 -11.48 9.77 -3.81
N ALA A 193 -10.26 10.26 -3.66
CA ALA A 193 -9.07 9.44 -3.52
C ALA A 193 -7.97 10.20 -2.78
N THR A 194 -7.21 9.51 -1.95
CA THR A 194 -5.95 9.99 -1.37
C THR A 194 -4.96 8.86 -1.44
N PHE A 195 -3.79 9.07 -2.03
CA PHE A 195 -2.78 8.02 -2.18
C PHE A 195 -1.36 8.58 -2.25
N LEU A 196 -0.41 7.73 -1.89
CA LEU A 196 1.00 8.05 -1.87
C LEU A 196 1.58 8.13 -3.29
N LEU A 197 2.22 9.27 -3.61
CA LEU A 197 3.04 9.43 -4.81
C LEU A 197 4.44 8.86 -4.60
N GLY A 198 5.02 9.03 -3.42
CA GLY A 198 6.31 8.47 -3.04
C GLY A 198 7.08 9.34 -2.04
N PRO A 199 8.24 8.85 -1.56
CA PRO A 199 9.16 9.64 -0.75
C PRO A 199 9.66 10.84 -1.56
N ALA A 200 9.82 12.00 -0.91
CA ALA A 200 10.22 13.23 -1.58
C ALA A 200 11.34 13.95 -0.83
N MET A 201 12.37 14.34 -1.56
CA MET A 201 13.46 15.18 -1.06
C MET A 201 13.24 16.62 -1.51
N MET A 202 13.15 17.55 -0.56
CA MET A 202 12.87 18.96 -0.84
C MET A 202 14.12 19.78 -1.23
N ALA A 203 15.22 19.12 -1.56
CA ALA A 203 16.37 19.78 -2.19
C ALA A 203 16.01 20.37 -3.59
N VAL A 204 14.95 19.84 -4.20
CA VAL A 204 14.38 20.34 -5.46
C VAL A 204 12.88 20.43 -5.30
N GLN A 205 12.29 21.57 -5.69
CA GLN A 205 10.84 21.74 -5.69
C GLN A 205 10.18 20.81 -6.71
N PRO A 206 9.12 20.08 -6.34
CA PRO A 206 8.33 19.29 -7.28
C PRO A 206 7.76 20.16 -8.40
N GLN A 207 7.82 19.65 -9.62
CA GLN A 207 7.17 20.26 -10.78
C GLN A 207 5.80 19.59 -10.96
N ILE A 208 4.73 20.38 -10.90
CA ILE A 208 3.36 19.88 -10.91
C ILE A 208 2.57 20.61 -11.98
N SER A 209 1.87 19.89 -12.82
CA SER A 209 1.06 20.47 -13.90
C SER A 209 -0.11 19.59 -14.27
N ILE A 210 -1.18 20.19 -14.79
CA ILE A 210 -2.32 19.49 -15.40
C ILE A 210 -2.20 19.64 -16.91
N ASP A 211 -2.29 18.53 -17.64
CA ASP A 211 -2.25 18.53 -19.11
C ASP A 211 -3.62 18.83 -19.75
N ILE A 212 -3.63 18.96 -21.08
CA ILE A 212 -4.85 19.23 -21.88
C ILE A 212 -5.92 18.14 -21.75
N SER A 213 -5.54 16.93 -21.30
CA SER A 213 -6.45 15.80 -21.04
C SER A 213 -6.88 15.75 -19.56
N ASN A 214 -6.63 16.81 -18.81
CA ASN A 214 -6.87 16.92 -17.37
C ASN A 214 -6.18 15.82 -16.53
N LYS A 215 -5.04 15.30 -16.99
CA LYS A 215 -4.16 14.44 -16.19
C LYS A 215 -3.21 15.28 -15.37
N LEU A 216 -3.01 14.89 -14.11
CA LEU A 216 -2.00 15.50 -13.25
C LEU A 216 -0.66 14.84 -13.48
N HIS A 217 0.37 15.63 -13.71
CA HIS A 217 1.76 15.24 -13.80
C HIS A 217 2.53 15.79 -12.61
N VAL A 218 3.26 14.93 -11.91
CA VAL A 218 4.08 15.30 -10.76
C VAL A 218 5.48 14.73 -10.95
N LEU A 219 6.47 15.60 -11.12
CA LEU A 219 7.88 15.23 -11.19
C LEU A 219 8.60 15.74 -9.94
N PHE A 220 9.20 14.85 -9.17
CA PHE A 220 9.83 15.16 -7.90
C PHE A 220 11.09 14.35 -7.65
N LEU A 221 11.98 14.86 -6.83
CA LEU A 221 13.20 14.17 -6.39
C LEU A 221 12.81 13.15 -5.32
N ALA A 222 12.86 11.86 -5.65
CA ALA A 222 12.48 10.77 -4.76
C ALA A 222 13.65 10.27 -3.88
N GLN A 223 14.88 10.30 -4.43
CA GLN A 223 16.13 9.93 -3.77
C GLN A 223 17.25 10.79 -4.35
N PRO A 224 18.46 10.83 -3.74
CA PRO A 224 19.58 11.55 -4.31
C PRO A 224 19.80 11.17 -5.79
N HIS A 225 19.75 12.13 -6.68
CA HIS A 225 19.89 11.96 -8.14
C HIS A 225 18.82 11.09 -8.80
N VAL A 226 17.71 10.76 -8.11
CA VAL A 226 16.61 9.96 -8.66
C VAL A 226 15.31 10.76 -8.61
N PHE A 227 14.77 11.04 -9.77
CA PHE A 227 13.49 11.70 -9.96
C PHE A 227 12.40 10.68 -10.26
N CYS A 228 11.21 10.90 -9.71
CA CYS A 228 10.01 10.13 -10.01
C CYS A 228 8.99 11.01 -10.72
N HIS A 229 8.49 10.57 -11.87
CA HIS A 229 7.39 11.18 -12.59
C HIS A 229 6.15 10.32 -12.47
N VAL A 230 5.11 10.85 -11.86
CA VAL A 230 3.82 10.17 -11.69
C VAL A 230 2.77 10.89 -12.53
N VAL A 231 1.98 10.11 -13.27
CA VAL A 231 0.83 10.60 -14.04
C VAL A 231 -0.44 10.04 -13.44
N VAL A 232 -1.36 10.92 -13.05
CA VAL A 232 -2.64 10.57 -12.45
C VAL A 232 -3.76 10.92 -13.42
N LYS A 233 -4.64 9.96 -13.70
CA LYS A 233 -5.81 10.15 -14.56
C LYS A 233 -6.91 10.94 -13.85
N PRO A 234 -7.84 11.55 -14.61
CA PRO A 234 -8.98 12.28 -14.04
C PRO A 234 -9.90 11.43 -13.16
N ASP A 235 -9.87 10.10 -13.26
CA ASP A 235 -10.60 9.18 -12.37
C ASP A 235 -9.90 8.91 -11.03
N GLY A 236 -8.70 9.46 -10.82
CA GLY A 236 -7.92 9.28 -9.60
C GLY A 236 -6.98 8.08 -9.61
N LYS A 237 -6.84 7.39 -10.72
CA LYS A 237 -5.93 6.25 -10.84
C LYS A 237 -4.57 6.66 -11.35
N VAL A 238 -3.51 6.13 -10.77
CA VAL A 238 -2.16 6.29 -11.30
C VAL A 238 -2.09 5.56 -12.65
N GLN A 239 -1.78 6.31 -13.69
CA GLN A 239 -1.58 5.76 -15.03
C GLN A 239 -0.16 5.27 -15.24
N GLN A 240 0.82 6.01 -14.70
CA GLN A 240 2.22 5.82 -15.03
C GLN A 240 3.10 6.27 -13.85
N ARG A 241 4.20 5.56 -13.63
CA ARG A 241 5.25 5.93 -12.69
C ARG A 241 6.58 5.60 -13.33
N ASN A 242 7.34 6.62 -13.68
CA ASN A 242 8.66 6.50 -14.32
C ASN A 242 9.74 7.10 -13.44
N TYR A 243 10.94 6.56 -13.54
CA TYR A 243 12.09 7.04 -12.81
C TYR A 243 13.17 7.52 -13.76
N TYR A 244 13.86 8.58 -13.37
CA TYR A 244 14.92 9.21 -14.13
C TYR A 244 16.13 9.46 -13.22
N ARG A 245 17.32 9.20 -13.73
CA ARG A 245 18.56 9.60 -13.06
C ARG A 245 19.05 10.92 -13.63
N ASP A 246 19.77 11.66 -12.79
CA ASP A 246 20.51 12.88 -13.13
C ASP A 246 22.02 12.56 -13.08
N PRO A 247 22.59 11.94 -14.12
CA PRO A 247 23.96 11.42 -14.06
C PRO A 247 25.05 12.51 -14.10
N GLU A 248 24.82 13.66 -14.73
CA GLU A 248 25.81 14.70 -14.96
C GLU A 248 25.24 16.13 -14.89
N GLY A 249 24.18 16.32 -14.09
CA GLY A 249 23.51 17.63 -13.98
C GLY A 249 22.47 17.90 -15.06
N ASP A 250 22.21 16.94 -15.95
CA ASP A 250 21.08 16.99 -16.90
C ASP A 250 19.78 16.64 -16.16
N ARG A 251 19.34 17.60 -15.36
CA ARG A 251 18.20 17.41 -14.46
C ARG A 251 16.90 17.18 -15.24
N PRO A 252 16.14 16.10 -14.92
CA PRO A 252 14.80 15.90 -15.46
C PRO A 252 13.91 17.12 -15.20
N SER A 253 13.20 17.55 -16.23
CA SER A 253 12.28 18.69 -16.16
C SER A 253 10.96 18.37 -16.87
N LEU A 254 9.85 18.83 -16.30
CA LEU A 254 8.52 18.64 -16.86
C LEU A 254 8.21 19.79 -17.82
N VAL A 255 7.97 19.48 -19.09
CA VAL A 255 7.65 20.46 -20.12
C VAL A 255 6.28 20.16 -20.71
N MET A 256 5.46 21.21 -20.79
CA MET A 256 4.15 21.13 -21.45
C MET A 256 4.32 21.25 -22.96
N THR A 257 3.70 20.34 -23.70
CA THR A 257 3.69 20.32 -25.16
C THR A 257 2.23 20.26 -25.67
N ASN A 258 2.03 20.46 -26.96
CA ASN A 258 0.69 20.32 -27.58
C ASN A 258 0.11 18.90 -27.46
N GLY A 259 0.95 17.88 -27.17
CA GLY A 259 0.53 16.49 -26.93
C GLY A 259 0.42 16.09 -25.45
N GLY A 260 0.50 17.05 -24.52
CA GLY A 260 0.48 16.82 -23.07
C GLY A 260 1.81 17.13 -22.40
N ALA A 261 1.99 16.72 -21.16
CA ALA A 261 3.22 16.94 -20.41
C ALA A 261 4.26 15.83 -20.72
N LYS A 262 5.53 16.23 -20.86
CA LYS A 262 6.65 15.34 -21.15
C LYS A 262 7.85 15.67 -20.26
N VAL A 263 8.57 14.65 -19.83
CA VAL A 263 9.86 14.84 -19.15
C VAL A 263 10.97 14.94 -20.19
N ILE A 264 11.79 15.97 -20.06
CA ILE A 264 13.03 16.16 -20.83
C ILE A 264 14.22 16.16 -19.88
N GLY A 265 15.37 15.75 -20.37
CA GLY A 265 16.58 15.56 -19.53
C GLY A 265 16.50 14.32 -18.65
N GLY A 266 17.63 13.99 -18.07
CA GLY A 266 17.83 12.77 -17.29
C GLY A 266 17.82 11.49 -18.11
N GLU A 267 18.24 10.41 -17.48
CA GLU A 267 18.26 9.07 -18.04
C GLU A 267 17.14 8.23 -17.41
N ALA A 268 16.18 7.76 -18.23
CA ALA A 268 15.11 6.90 -17.76
C ALA A 268 15.67 5.52 -17.33
N PHE A 269 15.21 4.98 -16.20
CA PHE A 269 15.60 3.67 -15.73
C PHE A 269 14.46 2.98 -14.96
N ASP A 270 14.56 1.66 -14.88
CA ASP A 270 13.69 0.85 -14.04
C ASP A 270 14.39 0.56 -12.69
N PRO A 271 13.87 1.02 -11.54
CA PRO A 271 14.45 0.74 -10.23
C PRO A 271 14.43 -0.76 -9.86
N GLY A 272 13.56 -1.57 -10.49
CA GLY A 272 13.52 -3.02 -10.33
C GLY A 272 14.51 -3.78 -11.21
N ALA A 273 15.12 -3.11 -12.19
CA ALA A 273 16.10 -3.75 -13.07
C ALA A 273 17.43 -4.01 -12.33
N PRO A 274 18.11 -5.13 -12.61
CA PRO A 274 19.43 -5.37 -12.05
C PRO A 274 20.39 -4.23 -12.44
N PRO A 275 21.29 -3.78 -11.53
CA PRO A 275 22.20 -2.69 -11.82
C PRO A 275 23.02 -3.01 -13.09
N PRO A 276 23.24 -2.02 -13.97
CA PRO A 276 24.03 -2.23 -15.18
C PRO A 276 25.39 -2.81 -14.78
N LYS A 277 25.79 -3.89 -15.45
CA LYS A 277 27.12 -4.49 -15.23
C LYS A 277 28.15 -3.36 -15.37
N LYS A 278 28.88 -3.07 -14.27
CA LYS A 278 29.97 -2.11 -14.28
C LYS A 278 30.87 -2.46 -15.48
N LYS A 279 30.98 -1.55 -16.46
CA LYS A 279 31.98 -1.68 -17.49
C LYS A 279 33.31 -1.79 -16.73
N THR A 280 33.94 -2.97 -16.79
CA THR A 280 35.26 -3.15 -16.25
C THR A 280 36.17 -2.14 -16.94
N LEU A 281 36.55 -1.09 -16.21
CA LEU A 281 37.56 -0.18 -16.68
C LEU A 281 38.79 -1.03 -17.05
N ARG A 282 39.22 -1.00 -18.30
CA ARG A 282 40.46 -1.65 -18.71
C ARG A 282 41.53 -1.19 -17.75
N LYS A 283 42.23 -2.12 -17.11
CA LYS A 283 43.38 -1.78 -16.26
C LYS A 283 44.35 -0.97 -17.12
N ALA A 284 44.83 0.16 -16.58
CA ALA A 284 45.79 1.03 -17.26
C ALA A 284 47.09 0.29 -17.68
N SER A 285 47.29 -0.95 -17.28
CA SER A 285 48.39 -1.84 -17.65
C SER A 285 48.18 -2.63 -18.96
N GLU A 286 47.01 -2.60 -19.58
CA GLU A 286 46.81 -3.21 -20.89
C GLU A 286 47.21 -2.22 -21.98
N ARG A 287 48.51 -2.24 -22.34
CA ARG A 287 49.00 -1.51 -23.53
C ARG A 287 48.27 -2.03 -24.76
N PRO A 288 47.87 -1.13 -25.71
CA PRO A 288 47.42 -1.55 -27.03
C PRO A 288 48.53 -2.39 -27.66
N LYS A 289 48.19 -3.59 -28.17
CA LYS A 289 49.15 -4.34 -28.98
C LYS A 289 49.47 -3.48 -30.21
N ASP A 290 50.71 -3.00 -30.33
CA ASP A 290 51.22 -2.32 -31.51
C ASP A 290 51.07 -3.23 -32.71
N THR A 291 50.13 -2.92 -33.58
CA THR A 291 50.09 -3.45 -34.93
C THR A 291 51.02 -2.61 -35.78
N SER A 292 52.35 -2.75 -35.61
CA SER A 292 53.32 -2.24 -36.55
C SER A 292 53.21 -3.04 -37.86
N VAL A 293 52.55 -2.45 -38.84
CA VAL A 293 52.54 -2.91 -40.22
C VAL A 293 53.95 -2.67 -40.78
N VAL A 294 54.72 -3.73 -40.91
CA VAL A 294 56.03 -3.65 -41.65
C VAL A 294 55.72 -3.55 -43.13
N PRO A 295 56.17 -2.47 -43.82
CA PRO A 295 55.99 -2.37 -45.26
C PRO A 295 56.97 -3.34 -45.94
N LYS A 296 56.46 -4.30 -46.74
CA LYS A 296 57.27 -5.11 -47.64
C LYS A 296 57.89 -4.20 -48.71
N LYS A 297 59.23 -4.03 -48.69
CA LYS A 297 60.02 -3.51 -49.84
C LYS A 297 59.97 -4.52 -51.00
N LYS A 298 59.62 -4.01 -52.17
CA LYS A 298 59.93 -4.63 -53.45
C LYS A 298 61.40 -4.47 -53.77
#